data_6e42044d79c3aad49755f0003501bc38
#
_entry.id   6e42044d79c3aad49755f0003501bc38
#
_cell.length_a   1.000
_cell.length_b   1.000
_cell.length_c   1.000
_cell.angle_alpha   90.00
_cell.angle_beta   90.00
_cell.angle_gamma   90.00
#
_symmetry.space_group_name_H-M   'P 1'
#
loop_
_entity.id
_entity.type
_entity.pdbx_description
1 polymer ?
#
loop_
_entity_poly.entity_id
_entity_poly.type
_entity_poly.pdbx_seq_one_letter_code
_entity_poly.pdbx_strand_id
1 'polypeptide(L)'
;MDNEQHFFDFAAEVGLTKHLGGIEATESLVEQCHIEEGKYVLDVGCGAGATPVQLVKRHGCRVVGVDISPRMIERAEEMARREGLGDEVEFQVADAQDLPFDRDLFDAVITESVAAFPEDKQRAVNEFARVTKPGGYVGLNESTWLKTPPPPDVVAWASQEVGAHVRPLSREEWAGLLESAGLKDLGVSIYPINARDEAGGIVQRYGCLGMLRVSWRMLRLYARNPAYRGFVKRVRQGGVVPGNLQEYFGYGLYVGRK
;
A
#
# COMPACT_ATOMS: atom_id res chain seq x y z
N MET A 1 12.28 0.28 20.83
CA MET A 1 11.68 -0.58 19.79
C MET A 1 10.31 -0.03 19.52
N ASP A 2 10.18 0.59 18.35
CA ASP A 2 9.14 1.55 18.05
C ASP A 2 7.75 0.94 17.81
N ASN A 3 6.69 1.73 18.08
CA ASN A 3 5.29 1.37 17.86
C ASN A 3 5.00 0.94 16.41
N GLU A 4 5.77 1.43 15.43
CA GLU A 4 5.68 1.10 14.01
C GLU A 4 6.01 -0.35 13.71
N GLN A 5 7.13 -0.84 14.24
CA GLN A 5 7.55 -2.24 14.05
C GLN A 5 6.49 -3.20 14.60
N HIS A 6 5.84 -2.86 15.72
CA HIS A 6 4.75 -3.66 16.27
C HIS A 6 3.48 -3.64 15.39
N PHE A 7 3.16 -2.52 14.74
CA PHE A 7 2.00 -2.44 13.85
C PHE A 7 2.16 -3.39 12.65
N PHE A 8 3.28 -3.28 11.93
CA PHE A 8 3.57 -4.14 10.78
C PHE A 8 3.73 -5.61 11.17
N ASP A 9 4.36 -5.90 12.30
CA ASP A 9 4.47 -7.26 12.82
C ASP A 9 3.09 -7.86 13.11
N PHE A 10 2.17 -7.09 13.73
CA PHE A 10 0.81 -7.56 14.00
C PHE A 10 0.00 -7.71 12.72
N ALA A 11 0.12 -6.79 11.78
CA ALA A 11 -0.52 -6.89 10.46
C ALA A 11 -0.04 -8.15 9.71
N ALA A 12 1.26 -8.43 9.73
CA ALA A 12 1.85 -9.62 9.15
C ALA A 12 1.37 -10.91 9.85
N GLU A 13 1.33 -10.94 11.20
CA GLU A 13 0.84 -12.10 11.94
C GLU A 13 -0.63 -12.40 11.65
N VAL A 14 -1.45 -11.37 11.52
CA VAL A 14 -2.87 -11.49 11.18
C VAL A 14 -3.06 -11.81 9.70
N GLY A 15 -2.14 -11.35 8.84
CA GLY A 15 -2.22 -11.46 7.39
C GLY A 15 -3.32 -10.55 6.80
N LEU A 16 -3.47 -9.36 7.38
CA LEU A 16 -4.40 -8.35 6.92
C LEU A 16 -3.61 -7.11 6.51
N THR A 17 -3.65 -6.79 5.23
CA THR A 17 -3.13 -5.55 4.68
C THR A 17 -4.27 -4.75 4.06
N LYS A 18 -4.18 -3.44 4.15
CA LYS A 18 -5.18 -2.50 3.66
C LYS A 18 -4.44 -1.36 2.96
N HIS A 19 -4.93 -0.97 1.82
CA HIS A 19 -4.60 0.32 1.21
C HIS A 19 -5.87 1.17 1.06
N LEU A 20 -5.71 2.46 0.87
CA LEU A 20 -6.81 3.39 0.70
C LEU A 20 -7.53 3.18 -0.64
N GLY A 21 -8.85 3.35 -0.66
CA GLY A 21 -9.70 3.21 -1.84
C GLY A 21 -9.96 1.78 -2.31
N GLY A 22 -9.38 0.76 -1.63
CA GLY A 22 -9.68 -0.66 -1.89
C GLY A 22 -9.45 -1.11 -3.32
N ILE A 23 -10.19 -2.12 -3.76
CA ILE A 23 -10.06 -2.74 -5.10
C ILE A 23 -10.30 -1.72 -6.23
N GLU A 24 -11.20 -0.78 -6.05
CA GLU A 24 -11.53 0.22 -7.07
C GLU A 24 -10.34 1.15 -7.35
N ALA A 25 -9.60 1.53 -6.33
CA ALA A 25 -8.37 2.32 -6.48
C ALA A 25 -7.29 1.49 -7.20
N THR A 26 -7.12 0.20 -6.84
CA THR A 26 -6.19 -0.69 -7.54
C THR A 26 -6.53 -0.83 -9.02
N GLU A 27 -7.80 -1.08 -9.37
CA GLU A 27 -8.22 -1.22 -10.77
C GLU A 27 -8.00 0.09 -11.57
N SER A 28 -8.29 1.25 -10.94
CA SER A 28 -8.01 2.55 -11.55
C SER A 28 -6.51 2.78 -11.76
N LEU A 29 -5.66 2.34 -10.81
CA LEU A 29 -4.21 2.43 -10.94
C LEU A 29 -3.70 1.52 -12.07
N VAL A 30 -4.24 0.30 -12.16
CA VAL A 30 -3.94 -0.67 -13.24
C VAL A 30 -4.28 -0.09 -14.61
N GLU A 31 -5.46 0.52 -14.76
CA GLU A 31 -5.89 1.15 -16.01
C GLU A 31 -4.96 2.31 -16.38
N GLN A 32 -4.67 3.22 -15.45
CA GLN A 32 -3.82 4.39 -15.68
C GLN A 32 -2.36 4.02 -15.96
N CYS A 33 -1.85 2.92 -15.40
CA CYS A 33 -0.51 2.39 -15.65
C CYS A 33 -0.45 1.46 -16.86
N HIS A 34 -1.53 1.26 -17.60
CA HIS A 34 -1.64 0.36 -18.75
C HIS A 34 -1.12 -1.05 -18.45
N ILE A 35 -1.49 -1.57 -17.26
CA ILE A 35 -1.14 -2.93 -16.85
C ILE A 35 -2.12 -3.90 -17.51
N GLU A 36 -1.61 -4.74 -18.40
CA GLU A 36 -2.37 -5.68 -19.21
C GLU A 36 -1.61 -7.01 -19.36
N GLU A 37 -2.19 -7.97 -20.06
CA GLU A 37 -1.62 -9.29 -20.27
C GLU A 37 -0.19 -9.23 -20.82
N GLY A 38 0.70 -10.03 -20.22
CA GLY A 38 2.11 -10.14 -20.60
C GLY A 38 3.02 -9.04 -20.05
N LYS A 39 2.51 -7.99 -19.41
CA LYS A 39 3.34 -6.97 -18.77
C LYS A 39 4.09 -7.52 -17.56
N TYR A 40 5.28 -6.99 -17.30
CA TYR A 40 6.09 -7.29 -16.13
C TYR A 40 5.99 -6.15 -15.14
N VAL A 41 5.38 -6.40 -13.98
CA VAL A 41 4.98 -5.40 -13.00
C VAL A 41 5.74 -5.62 -11.69
N LEU A 42 6.19 -4.52 -11.08
CA LEU A 42 6.69 -4.50 -9.70
C LEU A 42 5.63 -3.89 -8.79
N ASP A 43 5.26 -4.61 -7.72
CA ASP A 43 4.43 -4.10 -6.62
C ASP A 43 5.31 -3.85 -5.39
N VAL A 44 5.54 -2.58 -5.05
CA VAL A 44 6.41 -2.17 -3.93
C VAL A 44 5.59 -1.98 -2.67
N GLY A 45 5.95 -2.73 -1.62
CA GLY A 45 5.18 -2.84 -0.39
C GLY A 45 3.97 -3.75 -0.55
N CYS A 46 4.17 -4.89 -1.22
CA CYS A 46 3.11 -5.85 -1.59
C CYS A 46 2.35 -6.46 -0.40
N GLY A 47 2.84 -6.27 0.82
CA GLY A 47 2.25 -6.82 2.04
C GLY A 47 2.07 -8.34 1.95
N ALA A 48 0.86 -8.81 2.28
CA ALA A 48 0.52 -10.24 2.23
C ALA A 48 0.19 -10.77 0.81
N GLY A 49 0.51 -10.04 -0.26
CA GLY A 49 0.44 -10.50 -1.64
C GLY A 49 -0.92 -10.40 -2.33
N ALA A 50 -1.88 -9.67 -1.75
CA ALA A 50 -3.23 -9.62 -2.32
C ALA A 50 -3.28 -8.90 -3.68
N THR A 51 -2.59 -7.77 -3.83
CA THR A 51 -2.51 -7.04 -5.10
C THR A 51 -1.75 -7.83 -6.16
N PRO A 52 -0.54 -8.39 -5.93
CA PRO A 52 0.15 -9.26 -6.89
C PRO A 52 -0.71 -10.41 -7.40
N VAL A 53 -1.35 -11.15 -6.50
CA VAL A 53 -2.25 -12.27 -6.86
C VAL A 53 -3.43 -11.80 -7.72
N GLN A 54 -4.04 -10.66 -7.38
CA GLN A 54 -5.14 -10.08 -8.15
C GLN A 54 -4.68 -9.67 -9.56
N LEU A 55 -3.51 -9.03 -9.69
CA LEU A 55 -2.95 -8.60 -10.96
C LEU A 55 -2.76 -9.77 -11.91
N VAL A 56 -2.15 -10.87 -11.45
CA VAL A 56 -1.99 -12.08 -12.28
C VAL A 56 -3.35 -12.66 -12.68
N LYS A 57 -4.26 -12.84 -11.72
CA LYS A 57 -5.55 -13.49 -11.99
C LYS A 57 -6.46 -12.71 -12.94
N ARG A 58 -6.46 -11.39 -12.83
CA ARG A 58 -7.40 -10.55 -13.59
C ARG A 58 -6.81 -9.99 -14.87
N HIS A 59 -5.51 -9.72 -14.85
CA HIS A 59 -4.85 -9.00 -15.93
C HIS A 59 -3.80 -9.84 -16.69
N GLY A 60 -3.49 -11.06 -16.22
CA GLY A 60 -2.57 -11.97 -16.91
C GLY A 60 -1.13 -11.44 -17.02
N CYS A 61 -0.73 -10.52 -16.14
CA CYS A 61 0.61 -9.97 -16.10
C CYS A 61 1.54 -10.84 -15.21
N ARG A 62 2.85 -10.67 -15.36
CA ARG A 62 3.85 -11.24 -14.45
C ARG A 62 4.15 -10.22 -13.38
N VAL A 63 4.23 -10.66 -12.12
CA VAL A 63 4.41 -9.73 -11.00
C VAL A 63 5.57 -10.13 -10.10
N VAL A 64 6.39 -9.16 -9.74
CA VAL A 64 7.28 -9.25 -8.58
C VAL A 64 6.69 -8.38 -7.48
N GLY A 65 6.48 -8.98 -6.29
CA GLY A 65 6.09 -8.24 -5.09
C GLY A 65 7.30 -8.07 -4.16
N VAL A 66 7.54 -6.87 -3.67
CA VAL A 66 8.57 -6.63 -2.65
C VAL A 66 7.96 -6.01 -1.41
N ASP A 67 8.51 -6.38 -0.24
CA ASP A 67 8.14 -5.77 1.04
C ASP A 67 9.37 -5.78 1.96
N ILE A 68 9.48 -4.80 2.84
CA ILE A 68 10.58 -4.71 3.80
C ILE A 68 10.47 -5.78 4.90
N SER A 69 9.28 -6.32 5.13
CA SER A 69 8.99 -7.31 6.16
C SER A 69 9.12 -8.74 5.62
N PRO A 70 10.11 -9.54 6.09
CA PRO A 70 10.21 -10.96 5.71
C PRO A 70 8.92 -11.75 6.01
N ARG A 71 8.21 -11.40 7.08
CA ARG A 71 6.93 -12.05 7.45
C ARG A 71 5.81 -11.75 6.45
N MET A 72 5.79 -10.54 5.88
CA MET A 72 4.84 -10.21 4.82
C MET A 72 5.14 -11.04 3.58
N ILE A 73 6.39 -11.17 3.20
CA ILE A 73 6.82 -12.01 2.07
C ILE A 73 6.42 -13.48 2.28
N GLU A 74 6.65 -14.05 3.46
CA GLU A 74 6.19 -15.41 3.78
C GLU A 74 4.66 -15.55 3.58
N ARG A 75 3.88 -14.54 3.98
CA ARG A 75 2.42 -14.53 3.79
C ARG A 75 1.99 -14.38 2.33
N ALA A 76 2.72 -13.57 1.59
CA ALA A 76 2.47 -13.39 0.17
C ALA A 76 2.73 -14.67 -0.62
N GLU A 77 3.83 -15.36 -0.34
CA GLU A 77 4.12 -16.67 -0.91
C GLU A 77 3.07 -17.73 -0.52
N GLU A 78 2.64 -17.75 0.75
CA GLU A 78 1.54 -18.63 1.19
C GLU A 78 0.25 -18.36 0.40
N MET A 79 -0.05 -17.09 0.13
CA MET A 79 -1.22 -16.69 -0.65
C MET A 79 -1.12 -17.17 -2.09
N ALA A 80 -0.01 -16.87 -2.78
CA ALA A 80 0.20 -17.29 -4.17
C ALA A 80 0.14 -18.81 -4.34
N ARG A 81 0.79 -19.58 -3.45
CA ARG A 81 0.70 -21.04 -3.46
C ARG A 81 -0.72 -21.58 -3.31
N ARG A 82 -1.55 -20.96 -2.44
CA ARG A 82 -2.96 -21.36 -2.26
C ARG A 82 -3.81 -21.08 -3.47
N GLU A 83 -3.47 -20.03 -4.19
CA GLU A 83 -4.16 -19.61 -5.40
C GLU A 83 -3.65 -20.30 -6.66
N GLY A 84 -2.61 -21.15 -6.52
CA GLY A 84 -2.00 -21.91 -7.63
C GLY A 84 -1.14 -21.05 -8.56
N LEU A 85 -0.61 -19.93 -8.06
CA LEU A 85 0.14 -18.94 -8.85
C LEU A 85 1.64 -18.87 -8.49
N GLY A 86 2.19 -19.97 -7.95
CA GLY A 86 3.58 -19.98 -7.46
C GLY A 86 4.63 -19.69 -8.53
N ASP A 87 4.31 -19.91 -9.80
CA ASP A 87 5.22 -19.70 -10.92
C ASP A 87 5.03 -18.34 -11.63
N GLU A 88 3.89 -17.64 -11.38
CA GLU A 88 3.57 -16.38 -12.05
C GLU A 88 3.84 -15.16 -11.17
N VAL A 89 4.02 -15.36 -9.86
CA VAL A 89 4.31 -14.29 -8.90
C VAL A 89 5.58 -14.62 -8.13
N GLU A 90 6.52 -13.71 -8.17
CA GLU A 90 7.75 -13.77 -7.36
C GLU A 90 7.66 -12.81 -6.19
N PHE A 91 8.22 -13.19 -5.03
CA PHE A 91 8.26 -12.31 -3.85
C PHE A 91 9.68 -12.21 -3.30
N GLN A 92 10.06 -10.99 -2.87
CA GLN A 92 11.39 -10.72 -2.35
C GLN A 92 11.37 -9.68 -1.24
N VAL A 93 12.22 -9.86 -0.21
CA VAL A 93 12.44 -8.82 0.79
C VAL A 93 13.29 -7.72 0.19
N ALA A 94 12.78 -6.47 0.20
CA ALA A 94 13.54 -5.31 -0.28
C ALA A 94 13.08 -4.01 0.40
N ASP A 95 13.99 -3.03 0.48
CA ASP A 95 13.68 -1.66 0.85
C ASP A 95 13.28 -0.87 -0.42
N ALA A 96 12.17 -0.13 -0.34
CA ALA A 96 11.72 0.76 -1.42
C ALA A 96 12.77 1.81 -1.83
N GLN A 97 13.69 2.15 -0.91
CA GLN A 97 14.76 3.12 -1.13
C GLN A 97 16.03 2.51 -1.77
N ASP A 98 16.09 1.19 -1.94
CA ASP A 98 17.23 0.45 -2.50
C ASP A 98 16.75 -0.87 -3.13
N LEU A 99 16.13 -0.77 -4.29
CA LEU A 99 15.53 -1.91 -4.98
C LEU A 99 16.60 -2.78 -5.64
N PRO A 100 16.63 -4.11 -5.37
CA PRO A 100 17.65 -5.03 -5.86
C PRO A 100 17.42 -5.46 -7.32
N PHE A 101 17.03 -4.54 -8.16
CA PHE A 101 16.74 -4.79 -9.58
C PHE A 101 17.56 -3.90 -10.49
N ASP A 102 17.79 -4.38 -11.69
CA ASP A 102 18.44 -3.61 -12.75
C ASP A 102 17.55 -2.44 -13.19
N ARG A 103 18.18 -1.42 -13.78
CA ARG A 103 17.50 -0.31 -14.44
C ARG A 103 16.65 -0.83 -15.62
N ASP A 104 15.51 -0.19 -15.83
CA ASP A 104 14.69 -0.41 -17.03
C ASP A 104 14.16 -1.85 -17.17
N LEU A 105 13.76 -2.47 -16.06
CA LEU A 105 13.33 -3.88 -16.01
C LEU A 105 11.82 -4.05 -16.13
N PHE A 106 11.01 -3.20 -15.47
CA PHE A 106 9.57 -3.36 -15.34
C PHE A 106 8.79 -2.48 -16.31
N ASP A 107 7.69 -2.98 -16.83
CA ASP A 107 6.77 -2.21 -17.67
C ASP A 107 5.95 -1.21 -16.84
N ALA A 108 5.63 -1.59 -15.60
CA ALA A 108 5.03 -0.71 -14.60
C ALA A 108 5.57 -1.00 -13.19
N VAL A 109 5.66 0.04 -12.38
CA VAL A 109 5.91 -0.05 -10.93
C VAL A 109 4.73 0.58 -10.23
N ILE A 110 4.11 -0.16 -9.30
CA ILE A 110 3.01 0.35 -8.49
C ILE A 110 3.35 0.26 -7.01
N THR A 111 2.74 1.14 -6.22
CA THR A 111 2.79 1.09 -4.76
C THR A 111 1.47 1.62 -4.19
N GLU A 112 0.97 0.97 -3.15
CA GLU A 112 -0.33 1.29 -2.56
C GLU A 112 -0.21 1.47 -1.04
N SER A 113 -0.28 2.72 -0.58
CA SER A 113 -0.17 3.13 0.84
C SER A 113 1.16 2.71 1.47
N VAL A 114 2.26 2.92 0.77
CA VAL A 114 3.62 2.55 1.19
C VAL A 114 4.61 3.70 1.04
N ALA A 115 4.54 4.49 -0.03
CA ALA A 115 5.52 5.55 -0.30
C ALA A 115 5.48 6.70 0.74
N ALA A 116 4.45 6.74 1.59
CA ALA A 116 4.38 7.66 2.73
C ALA A 116 5.32 7.27 3.89
N PHE A 117 5.78 6.01 3.98
CA PHE A 117 6.60 5.49 5.11
C PHE A 117 8.11 5.75 4.99
N PRO A 118 8.78 5.60 3.81
CA PRO A 118 10.21 5.85 3.69
C PRO A 118 10.62 7.21 4.26
N GLU A 119 11.75 7.26 4.96
CA GLU A 119 12.30 8.52 5.45
C GLU A 119 12.64 9.45 4.28
N ASP A 120 13.31 8.92 3.27
CA ASP A 120 13.60 9.61 2.01
C ASP A 120 12.66 9.14 0.89
N LYS A 121 11.49 9.80 0.81
CA LYS A 121 10.46 9.52 -0.19
C LYS A 121 10.95 9.77 -1.61
N GLN A 122 11.81 10.80 -1.79
CA GLN A 122 12.37 11.10 -3.11
C GLN A 122 13.29 9.98 -3.59
N ARG A 123 14.10 9.41 -2.69
CA ARG A 123 14.95 8.27 -3.01
C ARG A 123 14.11 7.06 -3.42
N ALA A 124 13.03 6.77 -2.71
CA ALA A 124 12.14 5.67 -3.09
C ALA A 124 11.52 5.89 -4.48
N VAL A 125 10.98 7.08 -4.76
CA VAL A 125 10.40 7.40 -6.07
C VAL A 125 11.46 7.37 -7.18
N ASN A 126 12.71 7.79 -6.89
CA ASN A 126 13.82 7.67 -7.84
C ASN A 126 14.14 6.20 -8.16
N GLU A 127 14.06 5.29 -7.18
CA GLU A 127 14.24 3.86 -7.40
C GLU A 127 13.08 3.29 -8.25
N PHE A 128 11.84 3.70 -8.00
CA PHE A 128 10.71 3.30 -8.84
C PHE A 128 10.92 3.72 -10.30
N ALA A 129 11.30 4.98 -10.53
CA ALA A 129 11.62 5.47 -11.87
C ALA A 129 12.84 4.76 -12.48
N ARG A 130 13.87 4.44 -11.67
CA ARG A 130 15.07 3.76 -12.14
C ARG A 130 14.77 2.39 -12.73
N VAL A 131 13.99 1.59 -12.02
CA VAL A 131 13.68 0.20 -12.41
C VAL A 131 12.58 0.09 -13.46
N THR A 132 11.81 1.16 -13.70
CA THR A 132 10.81 1.24 -14.77
C THR A 132 11.47 1.41 -16.13
N LYS A 133 10.98 0.71 -17.17
CA LYS A 133 11.43 0.85 -18.55
C LYS A 133 11.14 2.24 -19.11
N PRO A 134 11.92 2.73 -20.10
CA PRO A 134 11.52 3.89 -20.89
C PRO A 134 10.14 3.67 -21.53
N GLY A 135 9.24 4.63 -21.36
CA GLY A 135 7.84 4.53 -21.79
C GLY A 135 6.92 3.75 -20.85
N GLY A 136 7.46 3.14 -19.79
CA GLY A 136 6.70 2.50 -18.73
C GLY A 136 6.12 3.50 -17.72
N TYR A 137 5.39 3.00 -16.72
CA TYR A 137 4.63 3.82 -15.77
C TYR A 137 5.03 3.56 -14.32
N VAL A 138 5.01 4.63 -13.53
CA VAL A 138 5.06 4.56 -12.06
C VAL A 138 3.73 5.05 -11.54
N GLY A 139 3.05 4.22 -10.74
CA GLY A 139 1.75 4.54 -10.14
C GLY A 139 1.77 4.43 -8.62
N LEU A 140 1.30 5.48 -7.94
CA LEU A 140 1.17 5.54 -6.50
C LEU A 140 -0.29 5.71 -6.10
N ASN A 141 -0.72 4.96 -5.08
CA ASN A 141 -1.96 5.18 -4.35
C ASN A 141 -1.61 5.56 -2.92
N GLU A 142 -1.68 6.85 -2.59
CA GLU A 142 -1.13 7.36 -1.33
C GLU A 142 -2.07 8.29 -0.57
N SER A 143 -1.92 8.25 0.77
CA SER A 143 -2.61 9.20 1.65
C SER A 143 -2.26 10.65 1.30
N THR A 144 -3.29 11.48 1.24
CA THR A 144 -3.14 12.83 0.67
C THR A 144 -3.94 13.85 1.47
N TRP A 145 -3.33 15.01 1.73
CA TRP A 145 -4.07 16.17 2.22
C TRP A 145 -4.88 16.79 1.09
N LEU A 146 -6.21 16.83 1.26
CA LEU A 146 -7.14 17.42 0.29
C LEU A 146 -7.13 18.94 0.36
N LYS A 147 -6.89 19.48 1.56
CA LYS A 147 -6.72 20.91 1.84
C LYS A 147 -5.52 21.12 2.76
N THR A 148 -4.75 22.17 2.53
CA THR A 148 -3.60 22.55 3.33
C THR A 148 -3.71 23.99 3.81
N PRO A 149 -3.30 24.31 5.07
CA PRO A 149 -2.87 23.36 6.09
C PRO A 149 -4.04 22.58 6.71
N PRO A 150 -3.87 21.29 7.03
CA PRO A 150 -4.88 20.54 7.75
C PRO A 150 -4.99 21.00 9.21
N PRO A 151 -6.18 20.93 9.85
CA PRO A 151 -6.35 21.22 11.25
C PRO A 151 -5.54 20.27 12.16
N PRO A 152 -5.07 20.74 13.34
CA PRO A 152 -4.23 19.95 14.24
C PRO A 152 -4.86 18.64 14.72
N ASP A 153 -6.17 18.60 14.91
CA ASP A 153 -6.93 17.41 15.30
C ASP A 153 -6.97 16.35 14.18
N VAL A 154 -7.09 16.79 12.92
CA VAL A 154 -7.02 15.93 11.74
C VAL A 154 -5.61 15.35 11.57
N VAL A 155 -4.57 16.18 11.77
CA VAL A 155 -3.17 15.72 11.74
C VAL A 155 -2.91 14.68 12.83
N ALA A 156 -3.36 14.96 14.05
CA ALA A 156 -3.20 14.04 15.18
C ALA A 156 -3.91 12.71 14.93
N TRP A 157 -5.13 12.75 14.39
CA TRP A 157 -5.87 11.55 14.03
C TRP A 157 -5.15 10.73 12.94
N ALA A 158 -4.75 11.36 11.83
CA ALA A 158 -4.05 10.68 10.73
C ALA A 158 -2.75 10.02 11.20
N SER A 159 -1.98 10.67 12.09
CA SER A 159 -0.75 10.12 12.67
C SER A 159 -1.00 8.95 13.63
N GLN A 160 -2.19 8.86 14.25
CA GLN A 160 -2.55 7.78 15.19
C GLN A 160 -3.18 6.58 14.51
N GLU A 161 -3.97 6.80 13.45
CA GLU A 161 -4.78 5.77 12.80
C GLU A 161 -3.91 4.66 12.18
N VAL A 162 -2.77 5.03 11.64
CA VAL A 162 -1.86 4.09 10.99
C VAL A 162 -0.90 3.43 12.00
N GLY A 163 -0.87 3.89 13.26
CA GLY A 163 0.05 3.39 14.29
C GLY A 163 1.53 3.64 13.98
N ALA A 164 1.80 4.43 12.97
CA ALA A 164 3.10 4.81 12.43
C ALA A 164 3.14 6.33 12.23
N HIS A 165 4.31 6.94 12.27
CA HIS A 165 4.49 8.37 12.00
C HIS A 165 4.41 8.67 10.49
N VAL A 166 3.30 8.25 9.87
CA VAL A 166 3.04 8.57 8.46
C VAL A 166 2.78 10.04 8.30
N ARG A 167 3.47 10.68 7.38
CA ARG A 167 3.22 12.05 6.97
C ARG A 167 2.57 12.05 5.59
N PRO A 168 1.24 12.17 5.50
CA PRO A 168 0.60 12.42 4.22
C PRO A 168 1.15 13.70 3.58
N LEU A 169 1.31 13.68 2.28
CA LEU A 169 1.73 14.85 1.51
C LEU A 169 0.52 15.48 0.83
N SER A 170 0.65 16.73 0.39
CA SER A 170 -0.33 17.35 -0.49
C SER A 170 -0.25 16.77 -1.90
N ARG A 171 -1.24 17.08 -2.72
CA ARG A 171 -1.25 16.74 -4.15
C ARG A 171 0.01 17.23 -4.86
N GLU A 172 0.40 18.47 -4.57
CA GLU A 172 1.53 19.14 -5.20
C GLU A 172 2.87 18.52 -4.75
N GLU A 173 2.98 18.15 -3.47
CA GLU A 173 4.18 17.48 -2.94
C GLU A 173 4.36 16.11 -3.58
N TRP A 174 3.31 15.27 -3.68
CA TRP A 174 3.39 13.96 -4.36
C TRP A 174 3.75 14.10 -5.84
N ALA A 175 3.07 15.01 -6.57
CA ALA A 175 3.38 15.28 -7.98
C ALA A 175 4.82 15.74 -8.16
N GLY A 176 5.31 16.62 -7.29
CA GLY A 176 6.68 17.12 -7.32
C GLY A 176 7.74 16.03 -7.11
N LEU A 177 7.46 14.98 -6.31
CA LEU A 177 8.36 13.83 -6.17
C LEU A 177 8.48 13.05 -7.49
N LEU A 178 7.36 12.83 -8.20
CA LEU A 178 7.36 12.13 -9.48
C LEU A 178 8.10 12.94 -10.56
N GLU A 179 7.81 14.26 -10.64
CA GLU A 179 8.48 15.16 -11.58
C GLU A 179 9.99 15.22 -11.33
N SER A 180 10.40 15.30 -10.05
CA SER A 180 11.81 15.32 -9.65
C SER A 180 12.54 14.01 -9.98
N ALA A 181 11.82 12.88 -10.05
CA ALA A 181 12.35 11.60 -10.52
C ALA A 181 12.42 11.48 -12.06
N GLY A 182 12.02 12.53 -12.80
CA GLY A 182 12.05 12.58 -14.25
C GLY A 182 10.83 11.98 -14.96
N LEU A 183 9.78 11.65 -14.19
CA LEU A 183 8.52 11.16 -14.74
C LEU A 183 7.73 12.30 -15.40
N LYS A 184 7.02 12.01 -16.46
CA LYS A 184 6.28 12.96 -17.30
C LYS A 184 4.82 12.53 -17.44
N ASP A 185 4.03 13.34 -18.12
CA ASP A 185 2.62 13.04 -18.43
C ASP A 185 1.82 12.68 -17.18
N LEU A 186 1.99 13.46 -16.09
CA LEU A 186 1.42 13.13 -14.79
C LEU A 186 -0.12 13.17 -14.80
N GLY A 187 -0.72 12.02 -14.50
CA GLY A 187 -2.13 11.88 -14.14
C GLY A 187 -2.30 11.94 -12.62
N VAL A 188 -3.21 12.79 -12.12
CA VAL A 188 -3.51 12.90 -10.69
C VAL A 188 -5.01 12.87 -10.46
N SER A 189 -5.46 11.88 -9.69
CA SER A 189 -6.86 11.73 -9.28
C SER A 189 -6.95 11.70 -7.75
N ILE A 190 -7.79 12.54 -7.16
CA ILE A 190 -7.88 12.71 -5.71
C ILE A 190 -9.27 12.31 -5.22
N TYR A 191 -9.32 11.58 -4.12
CA TYR A 191 -10.54 11.04 -3.53
C TYR A 191 -10.60 11.30 -2.03
N PRO A 192 -11.75 11.78 -1.49
CA PRO A 192 -11.95 11.83 -0.05
C PRO A 192 -12.10 10.41 0.52
N ILE A 193 -11.66 10.23 1.77
CA ILE A 193 -11.84 8.94 2.45
C ILE A 193 -13.31 8.73 2.83
N ASN A 194 -13.84 7.54 2.57
CA ASN A 194 -15.17 7.13 3.00
C ASN A 194 -15.07 5.86 3.86
N ALA A 195 -15.35 5.98 5.13
CA ALA A 195 -15.22 4.88 6.08
C ALA A 195 -16.08 3.63 5.74
N ARG A 196 -17.19 3.81 5.01
CA ARG A 196 -18.05 2.68 4.58
C ARG A 196 -17.41 1.91 3.43
N ASP A 197 -16.84 2.61 2.46
CA ASP A 197 -16.20 2.01 1.29
C ASP A 197 -14.92 1.28 1.71
N GLU A 198 -14.19 1.87 2.65
CA GLU A 198 -12.99 1.28 3.25
C GLU A 198 -13.27 -0.05 3.96
N ALA A 199 -14.37 -0.14 4.73
CA ALA A 199 -14.76 -1.39 5.41
C ALA A 199 -15.24 -2.46 4.41
N GLY A 200 -15.98 -2.06 3.38
CA GLY A 200 -16.47 -2.95 2.32
C GLY A 200 -15.33 -3.55 1.50
N GLY A 201 -14.32 -2.75 1.17
CA GLY A 201 -13.15 -3.16 0.38
C GLY A 201 -12.35 -4.29 1.02
N ILE A 202 -12.23 -4.32 2.35
CA ILE A 202 -11.54 -5.41 3.07
C ILE A 202 -12.28 -6.75 2.86
N VAL A 203 -13.58 -6.77 3.02
CA VAL A 203 -14.39 -7.99 2.85
C VAL A 203 -14.33 -8.47 1.39
N GLN A 204 -14.39 -7.56 0.44
CA GLN A 204 -14.30 -7.88 -0.99
C GLN A 204 -12.93 -8.45 -1.36
N ARG A 205 -11.84 -7.94 -0.76
CA ARG A 205 -10.45 -8.38 -1.03
C ARG A 205 -10.15 -9.78 -0.48
N TYR A 206 -10.60 -10.09 0.72
CA TYR A 206 -10.26 -11.36 1.40
C TYR A 206 -11.36 -12.43 1.31
N GLY A 207 -12.56 -12.06 0.94
CA GLY A 207 -13.72 -12.94 0.94
C GLY A 207 -14.15 -13.41 2.35
N CYS A 208 -15.29 -14.05 2.47
CA CYS A 208 -15.81 -14.52 3.76
C CYS A 208 -14.87 -15.51 4.46
N LEU A 209 -14.30 -16.46 3.73
CA LEU A 209 -13.38 -17.47 4.31
C LEU A 209 -12.04 -16.84 4.73
N GLY A 210 -11.53 -15.86 3.98
CA GLY A 210 -10.35 -15.09 4.34
C GLY A 210 -10.58 -14.29 5.62
N MET A 211 -11.73 -13.63 5.74
CA MET A 211 -12.10 -12.87 6.95
C MET A 211 -12.25 -13.76 8.18
N LEU A 212 -12.79 -14.98 8.04
CA LEU A 212 -12.85 -15.93 9.15
C LEU A 212 -11.44 -16.34 9.62
N ARG A 213 -10.50 -16.56 8.69
CA ARG A 213 -9.10 -16.89 9.02
C ARG A 213 -8.41 -15.71 9.73
N VAL A 214 -8.60 -14.50 9.23
CA VAL A 214 -8.10 -13.26 9.84
C VAL A 214 -8.64 -13.11 11.26
N SER A 215 -9.95 -13.23 11.44
CA SER A 215 -10.62 -13.13 12.75
C SER A 215 -10.10 -14.18 13.74
N TRP A 216 -9.88 -15.41 13.30
CA TRP A 216 -9.32 -16.48 14.14
C TRP A 216 -7.87 -16.19 14.54
N ARG A 217 -7.06 -15.68 13.60
CA ARG A 217 -5.67 -15.25 13.89
C ARG A 217 -5.63 -14.09 14.89
N MET A 218 -6.50 -13.09 14.71
CA MET A 218 -6.65 -11.97 15.66
C MET A 218 -7.02 -12.46 17.05
N LEU A 219 -7.99 -13.37 17.17
CA LEU A 219 -8.41 -13.94 18.45
C LEU A 219 -7.27 -14.71 19.13
N ARG A 220 -6.55 -15.55 18.38
CA ARG A 220 -5.40 -16.31 18.86
C ARG A 220 -4.28 -15.38 19.33
N LEU A 221 -4.00 -14.33 18.55
CA LEU A 221 -2.98 -13.34 18.89
C LEU A 221 -3.37 -12.56 20.14
N TYR A 222 -4.62 -12.11 20.23
CA TYR A 222 -5.15 -11.46 21.42
C TYR A 222 -5.04 -12.33 22.69
N ALA A 223 -5.33 -13.63 22.59
CA ALA A 223 -5.23 -14.56 23.72
C ALA A 223 -3.79 -14.78 24.19
N ARG A 224 -2.81 -14.80 23.25
CA ARG A 224 -1.43 -15.24 23.52
C ARG A 224 -0.41 -14.11 23.65
N ASN A 225 -0.68 -12.93 23.08
CA ASN A 225 0.29 -11.84 23.00
C ASN A 225 -0.17 -10.62 23.83
N PRO A 226 0.49 -10.35 24.97
CA PRO A 226 0.16 -9.18 25.80
C PRO A 226 0.38 -7.84 25.07
N ALA A 227 1.40 -7.74 24.19
CA ALA A 227 1.68 -6.52 23.43
C ALA A 227 0.54 -6.23 22.44
N TYR A 228 0.00 -7.27 21.78
CA TYR A 228 -1.16 -7.13 20.92
C TYR A 228 -2.42 -6.68 21.68
N ARG A 229 -2.65 -7.19 22.90
CA ARG A 229 -3.74 -6.67 23.75
C ARG A 229 -3.57 -5.19 24.06
N GLY A 230 -2.33 -4.77 24.36
CA GLY A 230 -1.99 -3.36 24.57
C GLY A 230 -2.26 -2.51 23.32
N PHE A 231 -1.86 -3.02 22.14
CA PHE A 231 -2.12 -2.38 20.85
C PHE A 231 -3.63 -2.22 20.60
N VAL A 232 -4.42 -3.30 20.70
CA VAL A 232 -5.89 -3.25 20.52
C VAL A 232 -6.56 -2.28 21.50
N LYS A 233 -6.07 -2.21 22.76
CA LYS A 233 -6.57 -1.25 23.75
C LYS A 233 -6.29 0.19 23.31
N ARG A 234 -5.08 0.49 22.80
CA ARG A 234 -4.73 1.85 22.28
C ARG A 234 -5.58 2.22 21.09
N VAL A 235 -5.75 1.32 20.10
CA VAL A 235 -6.60 1.56 18.91
C VAL A 235 -8.05 1.84 19.35
N ARG A 236 -8.59 1.10 20.31
CA ARG A 236 -9.94 1.37 20.85
C ARG A 236 -10.07 2.67 21.63
N GLN A 237 -8.98 3.15 22.21
CA GLN A 237 -8.89 4.44 22.93
C GLN A 237 -8.45 5.58 21.99
N GLY A 238 -8.09 5.25 20.73
CA GLY A 238 -7.76 6.19 19.68
C GLY A 238 -8.90 7.19 19.48
N GLY A 239 -8.52 8.42 19.19
CA GLY A 239 -9.38 9.60 19.28
C GLY A 239 -10.67 9.50 18.48
N VAL A 240 -11.61 10.35 18.84
CA VAL A 240 -12.84 10.58 18.07
C VAL A 240 -12.45 10.99 16.65
N VAL A 241 -13.01 10.34 15.64
CA VAL A 241 -12.81 10.72 14.25
C VAL A 241 -13.26 12.18 14.06
N PRO A 242 -12.37 13.09 13.62
CA PRO A 242 -12.74 14.48 13.41
C PRO A 242 -13.94 14.60 12.44
N GLY A 243 -14.92 15.41 12.78
CA GLY A 243 -16.13 15.55 11.97
C GLY A 243 -15.88 16.13 10.56
N ASN A 244 -14.76 16.83 10.40
CA ASN A 244 -14.30 17.43 9.16
C ASN A 244 -13.19 16.60 8.45
N LEU A 245 -12.93 15.37 8.89
CA LEU A 245 -11.88 14.52 8.34
C LEU A 245 -11.92 14.44 6.81
N GLN A 246 -13.09 14.18 6.25
CA GLN A 246 -13.31 14.03 4.80
C GLN A 246 -13.01 15.30 3.98
N GLU A 247 -12.96 16.47 4.63
CA GLU A 247 -12.61 17.72 3.96
C GLU A 247 -11.10 17.90 3.77
N TYR A 248 -10.30 17.25 4.63
CA TYR A 248 -8.85 17.46 4.71
C TYR A 248 -8.03 16.22 4.40
N PHE A 249 -8.58 15.03 4.58
CA PHE A 249 -7.86 13.77 4.43
C PHE A 249 -8.53 12.84 3.43
N GLY A 250 -7.71 12.26 2.56
CA GLY A 250 -8.14 11.33 1.53
C GLY A 250 -6.96 10.55 0.97
N TYR A 251 -7.10 10.11 -0.27
CA TYR A 251 -6.03 9.47 -1.01
C TYR A 251 -5.96 10.01 -2.44
N GLY A 252 -4.80 9.85 -3.04
CA GLY A 252 -4.56 10.24 -4.42
C GLY A 252 -3.92 9.11 -5.22
N LEU A 253 -4.35 8.98 -6.46
CA LEU A 253 -3.66 8.19 -7.47
C LEU A 253 -2.78 9.15 -8.28
N TYR A 254 -1.51 8.84 -8.31
CA TYR A 254 -0.48 9.61 -8.99
C TYR A 254 0.22 8.71 -9.98
N VAL A 255 0.09 8.96 -11.26
CA VAL A 255 0.70 8.15 -12.30
C VAL A 255 1.60 9.01 -13.17
N GLY A 256 2.83 8.58 -13.36
CA GLY A 256 3.79 9.24 -14.23
C GLY A 256 4.42 8.28 -15.22
N ARG A 257 4.74 8.76 -16.40
CA ARG A 257 5.40 7.99 -17.46
C ARG A 257 6.89 8.28 -17.48
N LYS A 258 7.72 7.25 -17.56
CA LYS A 258 9.17 7.39 -17.74
C LYS A 258 9.57 7.74 -19.16
#